data_0fcd7b3ab8709cd85fc269e2c90bebaf
#
_entry.id   0fcd7b3ab8709cd85fc269e2c90bebaf
#
_cell.length_a   1.000
_cell.length_b   1.000
_cell.length_c   1.000
_cell.angle_alpha   90.00
_cell.angle_beta   90.00
_cell.angle_gamma   90.00
#
_symmetry.space_group_name_H-M   'P 1'
#
loop_
_entity.id
_entity.type
_entity.pdbx_description
1 polymer ?
#
loop_
_entity_poly.entity_id
_entity_poly.type
_entity_poly.pdbx_seq_one_letter_code
_entity_poly.pdbx_strand_id
1 'polypeptide(L)'
;MKKIILVIGALALTGFTTWWLQDAPLDVAARQWLDTTPSDDNPAYAYLLGFGAPADQSPARQGQALAQRQKNHPDLPLPNSYRDLNASPLLCRNMDASCLLQQQEKRVEAEALVNRYQFLIDRYQTFLDFAYFSDNTPPRLDATFPEYSLLITASRLQSLAWTLSDAPGKNIDREIQQLRHWLAQDHSLISKMIANAMLAEKLQLTALLVQQGKMPTLRLVPLTTAEKSFQAPLQKEFAMMAHFFIDDQYRDGNEAASWIEEIQFRAGLKKHISVNRMLPLYQHYAQLAEQPVDAIKADQFHPDPASMSEAIRNPIGNVLLETASPDFKQYLLRLVHLDARMALLKQLDKPETDNPVNNPWTPGKEDTLTRRDKQLCFRHAPDHDRYNSCLPLL
;
A
#
# COMPACT_ATOMS: atom_id res chain seq x y z
N MET A 1 -46.26 30.04 -38.56
CA MET A 1 -45.41 28.82 -38.57
C MET A 1 -43.94 29.11 -38.30
N LYS A 2 -43.22 29.97 -39.05
CA LYS A 2 -41.77 30.28 -38.84
C LYS A 2 -41.42 30.74 -37.42
N LYS A 3 -42.24 31.60 -36.78
CA LYS A 3 -41.98 32.07 -35.38
C LYS A 3 -42.13 30.95 -34.34
N ILE A 4 -43.08 30.00 -34.55
CA ILE A 4 -43.30 28.87 -33.65
C ILE A 4 -42.11 27.87 -33.74
N ILE A 5 -41.61 27.61 -34.95
CA ILE A 5 -40.45 26.74 -35.18
C ILE A 5 -39.19 27.35 -34.55
N LEU A 6 -39.00 28.67 -34.63
CA LEU A 6 -37.88 29.37 -33.99
C LEU A 6 -37.94 29.28 -32.45
N VAL A 7 -39.13 29.42 -31.87
CA VAL A 7 -39.29 29.30 -30.40
C VAL A 7 -39.04 27.86 -29.92
N ILE A 8 -39.57 26.87 -30.65
CA ILE A 8 -39.32 25.44 -30.33
C ILE A 8 -37.82 25.10 -30.48
N GLY A 9 -37.19 25.59 -31.53
CA GLY A 9 -35.75 25.41 -31.73
C GLY A 9 -34.90 26.03 -30.62
N ALA A 10 -35.25 27.26 -30.17
CA ALA A 10 -34.56 27.93 -29.07
C ALA A 10 -34.75 27.17 -27.75
N LEU A 11 -35.99 26.72 -27.46
CA LEU A 11 -36.27 25.94 -26.26
C LEU A 11 -35.52 24.58 -26.26
N ALA A 12 -35.48 23.89 -27.41
CA ALA A 12 -34.73 22.65 -27.54
C ALA A 12 -33.23 22.86 -27.38
N LEU A 13 -32.67 23.92 -27.94
CA LEU A 13 -31.24 24.27 -27.77
C LEU A 13 -30.91 24.63 -26.32
N THR A 14 -31.75 25.41 -25.65
CA THR A 14 -31.59 25.76 -24.25
C THR A 14 -31.69 24.52 -23.35
N GLY A 15 -32.66 23.64 -23.61
CA GLY A 15 -32.82 22.38 -22.91
C GLY A 15 -31.61 21.46 -23.09
N PHE A 16 -31.10 21.35 -24.32
CA PHE A 16 -29.89 20.56 -24.61
C PHE A 16 -28.65 21.11 -23.95
N THR A 17 -28.43 22.43 -24.01
CA THR A 17 -27.25 23.06 -23.38
C THR A 17 -27.29 22.96 -21.87
N THR A 18 -28.45 23.15 -21.23
CA THR A 18 -28.59 22.94 -19.78
C THR A 18 -28.30 21.50 -19.38
N TRP A 19 -28.87 20.52 -20.07
CA TRP A 19 -28.64 19.11 -19.84
C TRP A 19 -27.16 18.74 -20.03
N TRP A 20 -26.51 19.27 -21.06
CA TRP A 20 -25.10 19.00 -21.36
C TRP A 20 -24.15 19.62 -20.33
N LEU A 21 -24.46 20.82 -19.82
CA LEU A 21 -23.64 21.51 -18.81
C LEU A 21 -23.87 21.01 -17.39
N GLN A 22 -25.03 20.46 -17.09
CA GLN A 22 -25.36 19.99 -15.76
C GLN A 22 -24.58 18.71 -15.42
N ASP A 23 -23.98 18.65 -14.22
CA ASP A 23 -23.41 17.40 -13.70
C ASP A 23 -24.51 16.47 -13.15
N ALA A 24 -24.19 15.20 -12.93
CA ALA A 24 -25.06 14.26 -12.22
C ALA A 24 -24.97 14.48 -10.70
N PRO A 25 -25.99 14.08 -9.93
CA PRO A 25 -25.82 13.98 -8.48
C PRO A 25 -24.77 12.91 -8.15
N LEU A 26 -24.03 13.12 -7.06
CA LEU A 26 -23.17 12.07 -6.52
C LEU A 26 -24.01 10.93 -5.97
N ASP A 27 -23.69 9.69 -6.35
CA ASP A 27 -24.42 8.50 -5.92
C ASP A 27 -24.28 8.30 -4.39
N VAL A 28 -25.32 7.70 -3.79
CA VAL A 28 -25.34 7.43 -2.34
C VAL A 28 -24.16 6.52 -1.95
N ALA A 29 -23.88 5.49 -2.75
CA ALA A 29 -22.75 4.59 -2.52
C ALA A 29 -21.40 5.32 -2.62
N ALA A 30 -21.24 6.23 -3.59
CA ALA A 30 -20.03 7.04 -3.71
C ALA A 30 -19.84 7.97 -2.50
N ARG A 31 -20.92 8.59 -2.00
CA ARG A 31 -20.85 9.40 -0.77
C ARG A 31 -20.43 8.59 0.45
N GLN A 32 -20.96 7.37 0.60
CA GLN A 32 -20.57 6.48 1.70
C GLN A 32 -19.10 6.08 1.62
N TRP A 33 -18.57 5.90 0.42
CA TRP A 33 -17.15 5.58 0.21
C TRP A 33 -16.24 6.80 0.40
N LEU A 34 -16.74 8.02 0.21
CA LEU A 34 -16.03 9.25 0.51
C LEU A 34 -15.94 9.56 2.00
N ASP A 35 -16.85 9.01 2.81
CA ASP A 35 -16.87 9.21 4.25
C ASP A 35 -15.77 8.38 4.94
N THR A 36 -14.53 8.81 4.70
CA THR A 36 -13.32 8.30 5.36
C THR A 36 -12.96 9.24 6.51
N THR A 37 -13.85 9.34 7.50
CA THR A 37 -13.62 10.27 8.63
C THR A 37 -12.36 9.88 9.39
N PRO A 38 -11.29 10.68 9.38
CA PRO A 38 -10.08 10.40 10.13
C PRO A 38 -10.39 10.35 11.64
N SER A 39 -9.82 9.40 12.36
CA SER A 39 -9.87 9.42 13.82
C SER A 39 -9.06 10.61 14.33
N ASP A 40 -9.68 11.51 15.11
CA ASP A 40 -8.96 12.63 15.72
C ASP A 40 -7.94 12.16 16.76
N ASP A 41 -8.19 11.01 17.42
CA ASP A 41 -7.24 10.38 18.35
C ASP A 41 -6.50 9.23 17.67
N ASN A 42 -5.41 9.56 17.01
CA ASN A 42 -4.56 8.62 16.29
C ASN A 42 -3.08 8.86 16.63
N PRO A 43 -2.64 8.49 17.82
CA PRO A 43 -1.27 8.74 18.26
C PRO A 43 -0.23 7.99 17.41
N ALA A 44 -0.56 6.83 16.85
CA ALA A 44 0.35 6.07 15.99
C ALA A 44 0.65 6.80 14.67
N TYR A 45 -0.36 7.39 14.02
CA TYR A 45 -0.17 8.18 12.82
C TYR A 45 0.64 9.45 13.11
N ALA A 46 0.28 10.19 14.19
CA ALA A 46 1.05 11.34 14.60
C ALA A 46 2.50 10.97 14.92
N TYR A 47 2.74 9.87 15.62
CA TYR A 47 4.09 9.37 15.90
C TYR A 47 4.87 9.10 14.61
N LEU A 48 4.24 8.50 13.62
CA LEU A 48 4.85 8.17 12.33
C LEU A 48 5.16 9.42 11.50
N LEU A 49 4.31 10.46 11.53
CA LEU A 49 4.62 11.75 10.91
C LEU A 49 5.88 12.40 11.52
N GLY A 50 6.07 12.26 12.83
CA GLY A 50 7.25 12.78 13.51
C GLY A 50 8.43 11.83 13.57
N PHE A 51 8.38 10.67 12.91
CA PHE A 51 9.38 9.61 13.01
C PHE A 51 10.79 10.08 12.66
N GLY A 52 10.92 10.99 11.67
CA GLY A 52 12.17 11.61 11.22
C GLY A 52 12.69 12.76 12.09
N ALA A 53 12.08 13.04 13.24
CA ALA A 53 12.54 14.10 14.17
C ALA A 53 14.00 13.88 14.60
N PRO A 54 14.78 14.93 14.95
CA PRO A 54 16.10 14.80 15.55
C PRO A 54 16.11 13.83 16.74
N ALA A 55 17.25 13.20 17.02
CA ALA A 55 17.35 12.13 18.02
C ALA A 55 16.95 12.58 19.44
N ASP A 56 17.19 13.86 19.78
CA ASP A 56 16.86 14.50 21.06
C ASP A 56 15.42 14.99 21.16
N GLN A 57 14.62 14.85 20.09
CA GLN A 57 13.23 15.32 20.02
C GLN A 57 12.22 14.16 20.02
N SER A 58 11.07 14.43 20.62
CA SER A 58 9.98 13.44 20.68
C SER A 58 9.23 13.32 19.34
N PRO A 59 9.20 12.14 18.69
CA PRO A 59 8.38 11.90 17.50
C PRO A 59 6.92 12.25 17.72
N ALA A 60 6.34 11.91 18.88
CA ALA A 60 4.94 12.17 19.18
C ALA A 60 4.61 13.68 19.16
N ARG A 61 5.45 14.52 19.79
CA ARG A 61 5.25 15.98 19.80
C ARG A 61 5.40 16.59 18.41
N GLN A 62 6.46 16.21 17.70
CA GLN A 62 6.70 16.69 16.33
C GLN A 62 5.57 16.28 15.40
N GLY A 63 5.15 15.02 15.49
CA GLY A 63 4.08 14.49 14.66
C GLY A 63 2.72 15.11 14.93
N GLN A 64 2.38 15.41 16.20
CA GLN A 64 1.16 16.15 16.53
C GLN A 64 1.15 17.56 15.91
N ALA A 65 2.28 18.28 16.00
CA ALA A 65 2.42 19.58 15.37
C ALA A 65 2.31 19.50 13.84
N LEU A 66 2.89 18.47 13.21
CA LEU A 66 2.81 18.21 11.77
C LEU A 66 1.37 17.84 11.36
N ALA A 67 0.70 16.94 12.08
CA ALA A 67 -0.69 16.55 11.81
C ALA A 67 -1.64 17.76 11.86
N GLN A 68 -1.45 18.65 12.84
CA GLN A 68 -2.24 19.89 12.93
C GLN A 68 -1.98 20.82 11.75
N ARG A 69 -0.75 20.91 11.28
CA ARG A 69 -0.40 21.75 10.11
C ARG A 69 -0.90 21.16 8.81
N GLN A 70 -0.88 19.83 8.65
CA GLN A 70 -1.40 19.13 7.47
C GLN A 70 -2.90 19.38 7.23
N LYS A 71 -3.68 19.65 8.27
CA LYS A 71 -5.10 20.02 8.12
C LYS A 71 -5.29 21.25 7.20
N ASN A 72 -4.33 22.20 7.23
CA ASN A 72 -4.37 23.42 6.42
C ASN A 72 -3.41 23.39 5.22
N HIS A 73 -2.36 22.57 5.30
CA HIS A 73 -1.30 22.45 4.30
C HIS A 73 -0.99 20.96 4.08
N PRO A 74 -1.82 20.23 3.31
CA PRO A 74 -1.67 18.78 3.11
C PRO A 74 -0.35 18.41 2.42
N ASP A 75 0.23 19.32 1.65
CA ASP A 75 1.50 19.21 0.92
C ASP A 75 2.75 19.52 1.76
N LEU A 76 2.58 19.74 3.08
CA LEU A 76 3.68 20.14 3.96
C LEU A 76 4.84 19.14 3.93
N PRO A 77 6.07 19.55 3.53
CA PRO A 77 7.22 18.67 3.49
C PRO A 77 7.62 18.22 4.90
N LEU A 78 7.90 16.93 5.05
CA LEU A 78 8.41 16.36 6.30
C LEU A 78 9.94 16.47 6.37
N PRO A 79 10.51 16.65 7.59
CA PRO A 79 11.95 16.60 7.80
C PRO A 79 12.50 15.22 7.41
N ASN A 80 13.47 15.17 6.50
CA ASN A 80 14.14 13.94 6.11
C ASN A 80 15.60 13.96 6.55
N SER A 81 15.83 13.91 7.87
CA SER A 81 17.15 14.07 8.48
C SER A 81 18.09 12.87 8.27
N TYR A 82 17.58 11.72 7.84
CA TYR A 82 18.31 10.45 7.81
C TYR A 82 18.30 9.78 6.42
N ARG A 83 18.13 10.55 5.35
CA ARG A 83 18.04 10.04 3.97
C ARG A 83 19.25 9.21 3.57
N ASP A 84 20.44 9.63 3.97
CA ASP A 84 21.70 8.95 3.60
C ASP A 84 21.86 7.57 4.24
N LEU A 85 21.15 7.30 5.35
CA LEU A 85 21.15 6.00 6.00
C LEU A 85 20.61 4.89 5.09
N ASN A 86 19.62 5.19 4.26
CA ASN A 86 19.04 4.26 3.28
C ASN A 86 20.05 3.78 2.22
N ALA A 87 21.15 4.49 2.02
CA ALA A 87 22.18 4.14 1.07
C ALA A 87 23.24 3.18 1.65
N SER A 88 23.17 2.87 2.96
CA SER A 88 24.12 1.94 3.58
C SER A 88 24.02 0.55 2.98
N PRO A 89 25.12 -0.03 2.47
CA PRO A 89 25.12 -1.38 1.92
C PRO A 89 24.87 -2.48 2.96
N LEU A 90 24.98 -2.16 4.26
CA LEU A 90 24.66 -3.08 5.36
C LEU A 90 23.14 -3.19 5.60
N LEU A 91 22.34 -2.25 5.10
CA LEU A 91 20.87 -2.28 5.17
C LEU A 91 20.29 -2.83 3.86
N CYS A 92 20.46 -4.12 3.68
CA CYS A 92 20.06 -4.81 2.44
C CYS A 92 18.58 -4.64 2.13
N ARG A 93 18.26 -4.37 0.87
CA ARG A 93 16.86 -4.33 0.40
C ARG A 93 16.28 -5.74 0.21
N ASN A 94 17.15 -6.69 -0.13
CA ASN A 94 16.82 -8.12 -0.19
C ASN A 94 17.68 -8.83 0.85
N MET A 95 17.03 -9.49 1.79
CA MET A 95 17.74 -10.29 2.78
C MET A 95 18.00 -11.68 2.20
N ASP A 96 19.22 -11.91 1.74
CA ASP A 96 19.70 -13.18 1.19
C ASP A 96 21.03 -13.59 1.84
N ALA A 97 21.57 -14.74 1.43
CA ALA A 97 22.83 -15.25 1.98
C ALA A 97 24.01 -14.29 1.75
N SER A 98 24.03 -13.56 0.65
CA SER A 98 25.14 -12.62 0.33
C SER A 98 25.10 -11.39 1.25
N CYS A 99 23.90 -10.87 1.52
CA CYS A 99 23.69 -9.81 2.48
C CYS A 99 24.14 -10.22 3.89
N LEU A 100 23.69 -11.40 4.34
CA LEU A 100 24.05 -11.93 5.66
C LEU A 100 25.58 -12.10 5.79
N LEU A 101 26.23 -12.62 4.76
CA LEU A 101 27.70 -12.77 4.74
C LEU A 101 28.38 -11.41 4.83
N GLN A 102 27.96 -10.42 4.04
CA GLN A 102 28.52 -9.07 4.09
C GLN A 102 28.35 -8.43 5.48
N GLN A 103 27.21 -8.61 6.14
CA GLN A 103 26.98 -8.11 7.49
C GLN A 103 27.91 -8.78 8.53
N GLN A 104 28.20 -10.06 8.35
CA GLN A 104 29.12 -10.83 9.21
C GLN A 104 30.59 -10.43 8.98
N GLU A 105 31.02 -10.29 7.73
CA GLU A 105 32.38 -9.84 7.37
C GLU A 105 32.67 -8.43 7.88
N LYS A 106 31.66 -7.55 7.86
CA LYS A 106 31.76 -6.15 8.32
C LYS A 106 31.14 -5.94 9.71
N ARG A 107 31.29 -6.93 10.60
CA ARG A 107 30.64 -6.92 11.91
C ARG A 107 30.88 -5.65 12.71
N VAL A 108 32.14 -5.16 12.75
CA VAL A 108 32.49 -3.94 13.51
C VAL A 108 31.77 -2.71 12.97
N GLU A 109 31.69 -2.57 11.61
CA GLU A 109 30.96 -1.48 10.96
C GLU A 109 29.45 -1.61 11.22
N ALA A 110 28.94 -2.85 11.20
CA ALA A 110 27.53 -3.14 11.46
C ALA A 110 27.13 -2.80 12.91
N GLU A 111 27.94 -3.19 13.90
CA GLU A 111 27.72 -2.84 15.30
C GLU A 111 27.78 -1.33 15.52
N ALA A 112 28.76 -0.63 14.91
CA ALA A 112 28.85 0.83 14.97
C ALA A 112 27.62 1.52 14.38
N LEU A 113 27.09 1.00 13.25
CA LEU A 113 25.88 1.52 12.60
C LEU A 113 24.65 1.34 13.50
N VAL A 114 24.44 0.15 14.04
CA VAL A 114 23.34 -0.14 14.98
C VAL A 114 23.41 0.78 16.20
N ASN A 115 24.56 0.89 16.84
CA ASN A 115 24.75 1.73 18.03
C ASN A 115 24.49 3.21 17.73
N ARG A 116 24.96 3.72 16.58
CA ARG A 116 24.76 5.12 16.19
C ARG A 116 23.29 5.47 15.99
N TYR A 117 22.51 4.53 15.49
CA TYR A 117 21.10 4.75 15.15
C TYR A 117 20.13 3.94 16.03
N GLN A 118 20.56 3.55 17.23
CA GLN A 118 19.74 2.80 18.20
C GLN A 118 18.39 3.50 18.45
N PHE A 119 18.37 4.83 18.51
CA PHE A 119 17.14 5.59 18.72
C PHE A 119 16.10 5.38 17.60
N LEU A 120 16.50 5.07 16.36
CA LEU A 120 15.55 4.72 15.28
C LEU A 120 14.97 3.33 15.49
N ILE A 121 15.76 2.39 16.00
CA ILE A 121 15.28 1.06 16.40
C ILE A 121 14.27 1.19 17.53
N ASP A 122 14.56 2.00 18.55
CA ASP A 122 13.67 2.23 19.70
C ASP A 122 12.35 2.90 19.23
N ARG A 123 12.43 3.86 18.31
CA ARG A 123 11.25 4.47 17.68
C ARG A 123 10.42 3.46 16.90
N TYR A 124 11.07 2.59 16.14
CA TYR A 124 10.41 1.55 15.36
C TYR A 124 9.66 0.57 16.27
N GLN A 125 10.31 0.11 17.35
CA GLN A 125 9.67 -0.75 18.34
C GLN A 125 8.49 -0.05 19.03
N THR A 126 8.65 1.22 19.43
CA THR A 126 7.57 2.04 19.99
C THR A 126 6.40 2.17 19.02
N PHE A 127 6.68 2.36 17.72
CA PHE A 127 5.63 2.41 16.69
C PHE A 127 4.86 1.08 16.60
N LEU A 128 5.54 -0.05 16.63
CA LEU A 128 4.91 -1.37 16.58
C LEU A 128 4.11 -1.74 17.85
N ASP A 129 4.36 -1.07 18.97
CA ASP A 129 3.63 -1.29 20.22
C ASP A 129 2.29 -0.52 20.28
N PHE A 130 1.98 0.36 19.31
CA PHE A 130 0.66 0.98 19.26
C PHE A 130 -0.44 -0.06 18.98
N ALA A 131 -1.48 -0.03 19.82
CA ALA A 131 -2.61 -0.96 19.69
C ALA A 131 -3.49 -0.71 18.47
N TYR A 132 -3.49 0.54 17.96
CA TYR A 132 -4.31 0.95 16.83
C TYR A 132 -3.53 1.90 15.91
N PHE A 133 -3.74 1.72 14.61
CA PHE A 133 -3.23 2.60 13.54
C PHE A 133 -4.33 2.86 12.52
N SER A 134 -4.50 4.09 12.11
CA SER A 134 -5.23 4.46 10.90
C SER A 134 -4.38 5.43 10.09
N ASP A 135 -4.30 5.24 8.79
CA ASP A 135 -3.62 6.20 7.92
C ASP A 135 -4.52 7.41 7.70
N ASN A 136 -4.23 8.48 8.41
CA ASN A 136 -4.99 9.74 8.35
C ASN A 136 -4.42 10.73 7.30
N THR A 137 -3.62 10.24 6.34
CA THR A 137 -3.17 11.08 5.22
C THR A 137 -4.37 11.72 4.52
N PRO A 138 -4.38 13.04 4.32
CA PRO A 138 -5.48 13.70 3.64
C PRO A 138 -5.75 13.08 2.26
N PRO A 139 -7.01 12.94 1.82
CA PRO A 139 -7.35 12.30 0.55
C PRO A 139 -7.08 13.26 -0.64
N ARG A 140 -5.82 13.62 -0.84
CA ARG A 140 -5.33 14.50 -1.92
C ARG A 140 -4.12 13.88 -2.59
N LEU A 141 -3.97 14.08 -3.90
CA LEU A 141 -2.81 13.58 -4.65
C LEU A 141 -1.49 14.24 -4.25
N ASP A 142 -1.54 15.48 -3.80
CA ASP A 142 -0.39 16.27 -3.33
C ASP A 142 -0.11 16.09 -1.83
N ALA A 143 -0.91 15.28 -1.11
CA ALA A 143 -0.73 15.09 0.31
C ALA A 143 0.60 14.42 0.65
N THR A 144 1.28 14.94 1.65
CA THR A 144 2.52 14.36 2.16
C THR A 144 2.20 13.16 3.03
N PHE A 145 2.71 11.99 2.63
CA PHE A 145 2.65 10.76 3.40
C PHE A 145 3.71 10.76 4.51
N PRO A 146 3.49 9.99 5.60
CA PRO A 146 4.55 9.71 6.57
C PRO A 146 5.84 9.20 5.92
N GLU A 147 6.97 9.40 6.62
CA GLU A 147 8.30 8.96 6.15
C GLU A 147 8.46 7.42 6.18
N TYR A 148 7.64 6.72 5.39
CA TYR A 148 7.68 5.25 5.33
C TYR A 148 9.04 4.69 4.92
N SER A 149 9.81 5.43 4.11
CA SER A 149 11.17 5.05 3.75
C SER A 149 12.09 4.96 4.98
N LEU A 150 11.93 5.86 5.93
CA LEU A 150 12.69 5.84 7.18
C LEU A 150 12.20 4.74 8.13
N LEU A 151 10.89 4.45 8.15
CA LEU A 151 10.33 3.33 8.90
C LEU A 151 10.91 1.99 8.40
N ILE A 152 10.97 1.78 7.09
CA ILE A 152 11.61 0.60 6.48
C ILE A 152 13.08 0.53 6.86
N THR A 153 13.79 1.66 6.85
CA THR A 153 15.20 1.74 7.23
C THR A 153 15.41 1.35 8.68
N ALA A 154 14.56 1.81 9.59
CA ALA A 154 14.60 1.44 11.00
C ALA A 154 14.31 -0.06 11.19
N SER A 155 13.36 -0.63 10.44
CA SER A 155 13.11 -2.08 10.41
C SER A 155 14.35 -2.87 9.94
N ARG A 156 15.07 -2.39 8.93
CA ARG A 156 16.31 -3.02 8.44
C ARG A 156 17.47 -2.87 9.43
N LEU A 157 17.57 -1.74 10.13
CA LEU A 157 18.51 -1.59 11.27
C LEU A 157 18.22 -2.61 12.38
N GLN A 158 16.95 -2.81 12.71
CA GLN A 158 16.55 -3.86 13.65
C GLN A 158 16.91 -5.26 13.12
N SER A 159 16.72 -5.52 11.82
CA SER A 159 17.14 -6.78 11.19
C SER A 159 18.66 -6.98 11.28
N LEU A 160 19.45 -5.92 11.04
CA LEU A 160 20.90 -5.96 11.21
C LEU A 160 21.28 -6.29 12.67
N ALA A 161 20.64 -5.66 13.65
CA ALA A 161 20.84 -5.98 15.06
C ALA A 161 20.55 -7.47 15.38
N TRP A 162 19.50 -8.03 14.78
CA TRP A 162 19.18 -9.46 14.92
C TRP A 162 20.25 -10.39 14.30
N THR A 163 20.84 -10.03 13.16
CA THR A 163 21.92 -10.85 12.57
C THR A 163 23.18 -10.89 13.44
N LEU A 164 23.42 -9.83 14.20
CA LEU A 164 24.55 -9.71 15.13
C LEU A 164 24.29 -10.42 16.48
N SER A 165 23.03 -10.71 16.82
CA SER A 165 22.63 -11.38 18.06
C SER A 165 22.85 -12.89 17.97
N ASP A 166 23.18 -13.50 19.13
CA ASP A 166 23.34 -14.95 19.24
C ASP A 166 22.00 -15.68 19.39
N ALA A 167 20.95 -15.04 19.93
CA ALA A 167 19.66 -15.65 20.19
C ALA A 167 18.47 -14.70 19.91
N PRO A 168 18.24 -14.31 18.64
CA PRO A 168 17.22 -13.31 18.28
C PRO A 168 15.78 -13.86 18.27
N GLY A 169 15.59 -15.18 18.34
CA GLY A 169 14.34 -15.86 17.94
C GLY A 169 13.06 -15.34 18.58
N LYS A 170 13.00 -15.16 19.92
CA LYS A 170 11.77 -14.66 20.59
C LYS A 170 11.41 -13.23 20.17
N ASN A 171 12.39 -12.41 19.93
CA ASN A 171 12.20 -11.01 19.56
C ASN A 171 11.70 -10.90 18.10
N ILE A 172 12.25 -11.73 17.21
CA ILE A 172 11.79 -11.78 15.80
C ILE A 172 10.36 -12.29 15.72
N ASP A 173 9.99 -13.33 16.45
CA ASP A 173 8.63 -13.83 16.49
C ASP A 173 7.65 -12.74 16.96
N ARG A 174 7.98 -12.05 18.05
CA ARG A 174 7.20 -10.89 18.53
C ARG A 174 7.06 -9.81 17.46
N GLU A 175 8.12 -9.43 16.78
CA GLU A 175 8.12 -8.42 15.73
C GLU A 175 7.23 -8.85 14.55
N ILE A 176 7.29 -10.13 14.16
CA ILE A 176 6.40 -10.68 13.11
C ILE A 176 4.93 -10.55 13.53
N GLN A 177 4.58 -10.88 14.78
CA GLN A 177 3.20 -10.73 15.26
C GLN A 177 2.75 -9.27 15.30
N GLN A 178 3.62 -8.35 15.70
CA GLN A 178 3.34 -6.91 15.69
C GLN A 178 3.15 -6.37 14.26
N LEU A 179 3.97 -6.80 13.29
CA LEU A 179 3.82 -6.43 11.88
C LEU A 179 2.51 -7.01 11.29
N ARG A 180 2.13 -8.23 11.67
CA ARG A 180 0.85 -8.83 11.28
C ARG A 180 -0.32 -8.04 11.88
N HIS A 181 -0.22 -7.67 13.16
CA HIS A 181 -1.22 -6.83 13.79
C HIS A 181 -1.36 -5.50 13.04
N TRP A 182 -0.23 -4.85 12.70
CA TRP A 182 -0.25 -3.61 11.93
C TRP A 182 -0.85 -3.83 10.53
N LEU A 183 -0.50 -4.91 9.81
CA LEU A 183 -1.04 -5.26 8.50
C LEU A 183 -2.59 -5.35 8.49
N ALA A 184 -3.21 -5.72 9.61
CA ALA A 184 -4.65 -5.84 9.76
C ALA A 184 -5.37 -4.51 10.08
N GLN A 185 -4.64 -3.41 10.28
CA GLN A 185 -5.20 -2.12 10.68
C GLN A 185 -5.79 -1.32 9.50
N ASP A 186 -6.25 -0.09 9.79
CA ASP A 186 -6.87 0.80 8.81
C ASP A 186 -5.81 1.56 7.99
N HIS A 187 -5.43 0.99 6.86
CA HIS A 187 -4.37 1.47 5.98
C HIS A 187 -4.87 2.31 4.80
N SER A 188 -4.00 3.19 4.26
CA SER A 188 -3.98 3.51 2.82
C SER A 188 -3.35 2.34 2.05
N LEU A 189 -3.47 2.34 0.72
CA LEU A 189 -2.83 1.30 -0.11
C LEU A 189 -1.31 1.30 0.06
N ILE A 190 -0.69 2.49 0.16
CA ILE A 190 0.76 2.64 0.36
C ILE A 190 1.17 2.02 1.70
N SER A 191 0.54 2.41 2.81
CA SER A 191 0.90 1.90 4.13
C SER A 191 0.67 0.39 4.27
N LYS A 192 -0.38 -0.16 3.65
CA LYS A 192 -0.61 -1.61 3.56
C LYS A 192 0.52 -2.34 2.84
N MET A 193 0.97 -1.80 1.72
CA MET A 193 2.07 -2.39 0.96
C MET A 193 3.40 -2.28 1.69
N ILE A 194 3.62 -1.24 2.47
CA ILE A 194 4.80 -1.11 3.35
C ILE A 194 4.78 -2.18 4.44
N ALA A 195 3.65 -2.37 5.13
CA ALA A 195 3.51 -3.43 6.14
C ALA A 195 3.78 -4.82 5.55
N ASN A 196 3.22 -5.11 4.36
CA ASN A 196 3.47 -6.35 3.63
C ASN A 196 4.96 -6.54 3.28
N ALA A 197 5.63 -5.49 2.78
CA ALA A 197 7.03 -5.55 2.40
C ALA A 197 7.95 -5.80 3.62
N MET A 198 7.70 -5.09 4.72
CA MET A 198 8.47 -5.25 5.95
C MET A 198 8.29 -6.66 6.53
N LEU A 199 7.08 -7.19 6.55
CA LEU A 199 6.83 -8.56 6.99
C LEU A 199 7.53 -9.59 6.08
N ALA A 200 7.51 -9.38 4.76
CA ALA A 200 8.21 -10.23 3.81
C ALA A 200 9.74 -10.24 4.03
N GLU A 201 10.36 -9.08 4.31
CA GLU A 201 11.78 -8.98 4.66
C GLU A 201 12.08 -9.73 5.98
N LYS A 202 11.19 -9.68 6.98
CA LYS A 202 11.36 -10.43 8.24
C LYS A 202 11.27 -11.94 8.04
N LEU A 203 10.39 -12.43 7.16
CA LEU A 203 10.33 -13.86 6.85
C LEU A 203 11.60 -14.34 6.14
N GLN A 204 12.20 -13.54 5.26
CA GLN A 204 13.50 -13.86 4.63
C GLN A 204 14.63 -13.93 5.66
N LEU A 205 14.72 -12.94 6.55
CA LEU A 205 15.69 -12.96 7.66
C LEU A 205 15.50 -14.19 8.54
N THR A 206 14.26 -14.49 8.92
CA THR A 206 13.92 -15.65 9.74
C THR A 206 14.41 -16.94 9.10
N ALA A 207 14.19 -17.10 7.77
CA ALA A 207 14.63 -18.27 7.03
C ALA A 207 16.15 -18.50 7.12
N LEU A 208 16.93 -17.42 6.99
CA LEU A 208 18.40 -17.51 7.10
C LEU A 208 18.87 -17.80 8.53
N LEU A 209 18.26 -17.19 9.56
CA LEU A 209 18.64 -17.40 10.94
C LEU A 209 18.26 -18.80 11.45
N VAL A 210 17.15 -19.37 10.96
CA VAL A 210 16.80 -20.79 11.21
C VAL A 210 17.88 -21.70 10.65
N GLN A 211 18.31 -21.47 9.41
CA GLN A 211 19.35 -22.28 8.75
C GLN A 211 20.73 -22.12 9.41
N GLN A 212 21.00 -20.98 10.05
CA GLN A 212 22.20 -20.80 10.89
C GLN A 212 22.09 -21.46 12.29
N GLY A 213 20.94 -22.05 12.64
CA GLY A 213 20.69 -22.59 13.97
C GLY A 213 20.53 -21.52 15.08
N LYS A 214 20.39 -20.25 14.72
CA LYS A 214 20.24 -19.14 15.69
C LYS A 214 18.84 -19.04 16.28
N MET A 215 17.87 -19.69 15.67
CA MET A 215 16.49 -19.76 16.14
C MET A 215 15.76 -20.99 15.62
N PRO A 216 14.73 -21.48 16.33
CA PRO A 216 13.89 -22.56 15.82
C PRO A 216 13.00 -22.08 14.67
N THR A 217 12.53 -23.03 13.86
CA THR A 217 11.54 -22.77 12.81
C THR A 217 10.24 -22.25 13.38
N LEU A 218 9.75 -21.13 12.85
CA LEU A 218 8.48 -20.55 13.25
C LEU A 218 7.30 -21.24 12.56
N ARG A 219 6.25 -21.52 13.32
CA ARG A 219 5.00 -22.11 12.81
C ARG A 219 3.93 -21.04 12.68
N LEU A 220 4.03 -20.22 11.65
CA LEU A 220 3.08 -19.14 11.40
C LEU A 220 1.78 -19.68 10.80
N VAL A 221 0.63 -19.19 11.27
CA VAL A 221 -0.66 -19.47 10.64
C VAL A 221 -0.85 -18.58 9.39
N PRO A 222 -1.63 -19.00 8.38
CA PRO A 222 -1.94 -18.17 7.22
C PRO A 222 -2.50 -16.80 7.61
N LEU A 223 -2.44 -15.83 6.70
CA LEU A 223 -3.03 -14.51 6.91
C LEU A 223 -4.54 -14.62 7.13
N THR A 224 -5.05 -13.89 8.10
CA THR A 224 -6.47 -13.78 8.40
C THR A 224 -7.20 -12.95 7.35
N THR A 225 -8.53 -12.97 7.35
CA THR A 225 -9.35 -12.11 6.49
C THR A 225 -9.06 -10.62 6.72
N ALA A 226 -8.87 -10.19 7.98
CA ALA A 226 -8.53 -8.81 8.31
C ALA A 226 -7.17 -8.39 7.72
N GLU A 227 -6.16 -9.27 7.80
CA GLU A 227 -4.85 -9.02 7.20
C GLU A 227 -4.90 -8.96 5.67
N LYS A 228 -5.83 -9.69 5.04
CA LYS A 228 -6.04 -9.71 3.57
C LYS A 228 -6.99 -8.64 3.08
N SER A 229 -7.80 -8.03 3.93
CA SER A 229 -8.81 -7.06 3.52
C SER A 229 -8.19 -5.83 2.84
N PHE A 230 -8.79 -5.42 1.73
CA PHE A 230 -8.47 -4.19 1.01
C PHE A 230 -9.61 -3.17 1.07
N GLN A 231 -10.61 -3.38 1.92
CA GLN A 231 -11.75 -2.46 2.04
C GLN A 231 -11.29 -1.02 2.36
N ALA A 232 -10.58 -0.83 3.47
CA ALA A 232 -10.09 0.50 3.85
C ALA A 232 -9.03 1.06 2.88
N PRO A 233 -7.99 0.28 2.45
CA PRO A 233 -7.05 0.75 1.45
C PRO A 233 -7.70 1.29 0.17
N LEU A 234 -8.65 0.55 -0.41
CA LEU A 234 -9.29 0.97 -1.65
C LEU A 234 -10.31 2.09 -1.45
N GLN A 235 -10.94 2.15 -0.28
CA GLN A 235 -11.81 3.26 0.07
C GLN A 235 -11.01 4.59 0.15
N LYS A 236 -9.81 4.58 0.74
CA LYS A 236 -8.94 5.76 0.81
C LYS A 236 -8.37 6.15 -0.56
N GLU A 237 -8.00 5.17 -1.39
CA GLU A 237 -7.60 5.43 -2.79
C GLU A 237 -8.76 6.04 -3.60
N PHE A 238 -9.97 5.48 -3.44
CA PHE A 238 -11.17 6.06 -4.06
C PHE A 238 -11.39 7.49 -3.61
N ALA A 239 -11.33 7.76 -2.30
CA ALA A 239 -11.52 9.10 -1.77
C ALA A 239 -10.48 10.09 -2.33
N MET A 240 -9.20 9.69 -2.41
CA MET A 240 -8.13 10.50 -2.99
C MET A 240 -8.41 10.85 -4.46
N MET A 241 -8.80 9.88 -5.28
CA MET A 241 -9.15 10.09 -6.69
C MET A 241 -10.44 10.89 -6.85
N ALA A 242 -11.43 10.68 -5.98
CA ALA A 242 -12.67 11.44 -6.01
C ALA A 242 -12.45 12.92 -5.66
N HIS A 243 -11.65 13.20 -4.64
CA HIS A 243 -11.28 14.57 -4.28
C HIS A 243 -10.43 15.25 -5.37
N PHE A 244 -9.62 14.51 -6.12
CA PHE A 244 -8.96 15.06 -7.31
C PHE A 244 -9.95 15.69 -8.28
N PHE A 245 -11.10 15.03 -8.54
CA PHE A 245 -12.16 15.57 -9.39
C PHE A 245 -12.99 16.64 -8.69
N ILE A 246 -13.45 16.41 -7.46
CA ILE A 246 -14.41 17.25 -6.74
C ILE A 246 -13.79 18.62 -6.41
N ASP A 247 -12.54 18.62 -5.92
CA ASP A 247 -11.85 19.81 -5.40
C ASP A 247 -11.01 20.52 -6.46
N ASP A 248 -11.14 20.16 -7.74
CA ASP A 248 -10.38 20.75 -8.86
C ASP A 248 -8.85 20.69 -8.68
N GLN A 249 -8.32 19.65 -8.00
CA GLN A 249 -6.87 19.53 -7.71
C GLN A 249 -6.00 19.47 -8.98
N TYR A 250 -6.56 19.07 -10.11
CA TYR A 250 -5.90 19.10 -11.42
C TYR A 250 -5.55 20.52 -11.91
N ARG A 251 -6.03 21.56 -11.22
CA ARG A 251 -5.82 22.98 -11.56
C ARG A 251 -4.69 23.61 -10.75
N ASP A 252 -4.27 22.98 -9.67
CA ASP A 252 -3.20 23.47 -8.82
C ASP A 252 -1.88 23.49 -9.62
N GLY A 253 -1.43 24.67 -10.05
CA GLY A 253 -0.20 24.89 -10.82
C GLY A 253 -0.37 25.40 -12.26
N ASN A 254 -1.56 25.46 -12.82
CA ASN A 254 -1.82 26.13 -14.10
C ASN A 254 -2.32 27.57 -13.88
N GLU A 255 -1.42 28.53 -13.88
CA GLU A 255 -1.78 29.95 -13.94
C GLU A 255 -2.51 30.25 -15.26
N ALA A 256 -3.72 30.76 -15.12
CA ALA A 256 -4.50 31.43 -16.16
C ALA A 256 -4.75 30.65 -17.46
N ALA A 257 -5.46 29.53 -17.38
CA ALA A 257 -6.24 29.09 -18.53
C ALA A 257 -7.18 30.25 -18.96
N SER A 258 -7.29 30.51 -20.25
CA SER A 258 -8.24 31.51 -20.74
C SER A 258 -9.65 31.13 -20.27
N TRP A 259 -10.55 32.11 -20.08
CA TRP A 259 -11.94 31.83 -19.69
C TRP A 259 -12.65 30.86 -20.66
N ILE A 260 -12.21 30.80 -21.93
CA ILE A 260 -12.71 29.87 -22.94
C ILE A 260 -12.28 28.46 -22.63
N GLU A 261 -11.00 28.23 -22.31
CA GLU A 261 -10.47 26.91 -21.90
C GLU A 261 -11.16 26.41 -20.65
N GLU A 262 -11.44 27.31 -19.70
CA GLU A 262 -12.21 27.02 -18.50
C GLU A 262 -13.61 26.50 -18.83
N ILE A 263 -14.36 27.19 -19.70
CA ILE A 263 -15.71 26.75 -20.12
C ILE A 263 -15.62 25.42 -20.84
N GLN A 264 -14.67 25.23 -21.76
CA GLN A 264 -14.49 23.99 -22.51
C GLN A 264 -14.19 22.82 -21.58
N PHE A 265 -13.31 23.04 -20.61
CA PHE A 265 -12.95 22.02 -19.63
C PHE A 265 -14.15 21.63 -18.74
N ARG A 266 -14.87 22.60 -18.18
CA ARG A 266 -16.11 22.37 -17.40
C ARG A 266 -17.21 21.72 -18.22
N ALA A 267 -17.29 22.04 -19.51
CA ALA A 267 -18.24 21.40 -20.41
C ALA A 267 -17.90 19.94 -20.68
N GLY A 268 -16.60 19.58 -20.73
CA GLY A 268 -16.12 18.24 -21.05
C GLY A 268 -15.84 17.35 -19.83
N LEU A 269 -15.72 17.92 -18.61
CA LEU A 269 -15.51 17.18 -17.37
C LEU A 269 -16.69 17.33 -16.42
N LYS A 270 -17.33 16.22 -16.09
CA LYS A 270 -18.39 16.11 -15.06
C LYS A 270 -17.83 15.36 -13.87
N LYS A 271 -17.60 16.09 -12.78
CA LYS A 271 -16.94 15.59 -11.58
C LYS A 271 -17.66 14.39 -10.98
N HIS A 272 -18.97 14.54 -10.73
CA HIS A 272 -19.78 13.49 -10.11
C HIS A 272 -19.97 12.29 -11.04
N ILE A 273 -20.15 12.51 -12.36
CA ILE A 273 -20.19 11.40 -13.31
C ILE A 273 -18.89 10.60 -13.24
N SER A 274 -17.73 11.28 -13.21
CA SER A 274 -16.42 10.61 -13.10
C SER A 274 -16.30 9.82 -11.82
N VAL A 275 -16.67 10.41 -10.67
CA VAL A 275 -16.61 9.75 -9.36
C VAL A 275 -17.55 8.55 -9.28
N ASN A 276 -18.80 8.69 -9.75
CA ASN A 276 -19.76 7.57 -9.75
C ASN A 276 -19.26 6.42 -10.62
N ARG A 277 -18.66 6.72 -11.79
CA ARG A 277 -18.17 5.70 -12.73
C ARG A 277 -16.93 4.95 -12.25
N MET A 278 -16.07 5.55 -11.44
CA MET A 278 -14.90 4.85 -10.96
C MET A 278 -15.20 3.94 -9.76
N LEU A 279 -16.26 4.18 -8.97
CA LEU A 279 -16.58 3.43 -7.76
C LEU A 279 -16.66 1.91 -7.95
N PRO A 280 -17.32 1.37 -8.99
CA PRO A 280 -17.42 -0.09 -9.20
C PRO A 280 -16.07 -0.80 -9.26
N LEU A 281 -15.04 -0.16 -9.80
CA LEU A 281 -13.67 -0.71 -9.84
C LEU A 281 -13.12 -0.95 -8.42
N TYR A 282 -13.23 0.04 -7.55
CA TYR A 282 -12.73 -0.05 -6.18
C TYR A 282 -13.51 -1.06 -5.34
N GLN A 283 -14.84 -1.05 -5.47
CA GLN A 283 -15.71 -2.02 -4.79
C GLN A 283 -15.43 -3.45 -5.23
N HIS A 284 -15.24 -3.66 -6.53
CA HIS A 284 -14.90 -4.98 -7.07
C HIS A 284 -13.62 -5.53 -6.44
N TYR A 285 -12.54 -4.78 -6.47
CA TYR A 285 -11.26 -5.25 -5.91
C TYR A 285 -11.26 -5.37 -4.38
N ALA A 286 -12.04 -4.56 -3.66
CA ALA A 286 -12.23 -4.74 -2.23
C ALA A 286 -12.91 -6.08 -1.91
N GLN A 287 -13.94 -6.45 -2.66
CA GLN A 287 -14.63 -7.74 -2.53
C GLN A 287 -13.77 -8.91 -3.01
N LEU A 288 -13.04 -8.72 -4.12
CA LEU A 288 -12.16 -9.74 -4.68
C LEU A 288 -11.02 -10.14 -3.71
N ALA A 289 -10.54 -9.21 -2.89
CA ALA A 289 -9.51 -9.47 -1.88
C ALA A 289 -9.92 -10.54 -0.84
N GLU A 290 -11.22 -10.73 -0.64
CA GLU A 290 -11.78 -11.71 0.29
C GLU A 290 -12.05 -13.06 -0.36
N GLN A 291 -11.88 -13.15 -1.68
CA GLN A 291 -12.12 -14.37 -2.45
C GLN A 291 -10.90 -15.32 -2.45
N PRO A 292 -11.10 -16.60 -2.75
CA PRO A 292 -10.00 -17.54 -2.97
C PRO A 292 -9.05 -17.05 -4.07
N VAL A 293 -7.76 -17.41 -3.96
CA VAL A 293 -6.71 -16.98 -4.90
C VAL A 293 -7.01 -17.32 -6.36
N ASP A 294 -7.71 -18.43 -6.63
CA ASP A 294 -8.08 -18.81 -8.00
C ASP A 294 -9.08 -17.82 -8.61
N ALA A 295 -9.99 -17.25 -7.82
CA ALA A 295 -10.86 -16.17 -8.25
C ALA A 295 -10.06 -14.88 -8.55
N ILE A 296 -9.09 -14.54 -7.69
CA ILE A 296 -8.21 -13.38 -7.92
C ILE A 296 -7.40 -13.57 -9.21
N LYS A 297 -6.85 -14.76 -9.45
CA LYS A 297 -6.06 -15.05 -10.67
C LYS A 297 -6.89 -14.99 -11.93
N ALA A 298 -8.11 -15.53 -11.89
CA ALA A 298 -9.03 -15.59 -13.02
C ALA A 298 -9.74 -14.27 -13.32
N ASP A 299 -9.64 -13.30 -12.40
CA ASP A 299 -10.35 -12.02 -12.53
C ASP A 299 -9.94 -11.26 -13.80
N GLN A 300 -10.96 -10.83 -14.54
CA GLN A 300 -10.87 -10.03 -15.76
C GLN A 300 -11.87 -8.88 -15.71
N PHE A 301 -12.07 -8.31 -14.52
CA PHE A 301 -13.00 -7.22 -14.35
C PHE A 301 -12.60 -6.00 -15.21
N HIS A 302 -13.55 -5.50 -15.95
CA HIS A 302 -13.46 -4.23 -16.66
C HIS A 302 -14.69 -3.41 -16.28
N PRO A 303 -14.53 -2.15 -15.89
CA PRO A 303 -15.67 -1.26 -15.68
C PRO A 303 -16.54 -1.17 -16.93
N ASP A 304 -17.84 -1.03 -16.74
CA ASP A 304 -18.76 -0.86 -17.85
C ASP A 304 -18.34 0.35 -18.71
N PRO A 305 -18.47 0.24 -20.05
CA PRO A 305 -18.20 1.37 -20.94
C PRO A 305 -19.13 2.55 -20.61
N ALA A 306 -18.69 3.76 -20.92
CA ALA A 306 -19.52 4.94 -20.78
C ALA A 306 -20.82 4.78 -21.57
N SER A 307 -21.96 5.06 -20.95
CA SER A 307 -23.22 5.21 -21.67
C SER A 307 -23.10 6.33 -22.73
N MET A 308 -23.94 6.32 -23.75
CA MET A 308 -23.96 7.38 -24.78
C MET A 308 -24.10 8.78 -24.13
N SER A 309 -24.94 8.90 -23.10
CA SER A 309 -25.10 10.15 -22.35
C SER A 309 -23.79 10.59 -21.67
N GLU A 310 -23.11 9.69 -21.01
CA GLU A 310 -21.83 9.96 -20.33
C GLU A 310 -20.69 10.22 -21.33
N ALA A 311 -20.67 9.51 -22.45
CA ALA A 311 -19.69 9.75 -23.52
C ALA A 311 -19.79 11.18 -24.09
N ILE A 312 -21.01 11.69 -24.25
CA ILE A 312 -21.25 13.06 -24.74
C ILE A 312 -21.00 14.11 -23.66
N ARG A 313 -21.42 13.85 -22.42
CA ARG A 313 -21.40 14.84 -21.33
C ARG A 313 -20.07 14.91 -20.60
N ASN A 314 -19.30 13.81 -20.55
CA ASN A 314 -18.08 13.68 -19.75
C ASN A 314 -16.88 13.11 -20.55
N PRO A 315 -16.59 13.59 -21.76
CA PRO A 315 -15.53 13.01 -22.59
C PRO A 315 -14.16 13.08 -21.92
N ILE A 316 -13.81 14.18 -21.25
CA ILE A 316 -12.51 14.32 -20.55
C ILE A 316 -12.43 13.36 -19.37
N GLY A 317 -13.47 13.32 -18.53
CA GLY A 317 -13.49 12.41 -17.38
C GLY A 317 -13.37 10.93 -17.78
N ASN A 318 -14.02 10.53 -18.89
CA ASN A 318 -13.93 9.18 -19.40
C ASN A 318 -12.50 8.80 -19.81
N VAL A 319 -11.81 9.69 -20.54
CA VAL A 319 -10.39 9.47 -20.93
C VAL A 319 -9.50 9.37 -19.70
N LEU A 320 -9.69 10.23 -18.70
CA LEU A 320 -8.93 10.18 -17.45
C LEU A 320 -9.15 8.85 -16.71
N LEU A 321 -10.39 8.37 -16.62
CA LEU A 321 -10.71 7.10 -15.98
C LEU A 321 -10.10 5.90 -16.71
N GLU A 322 -10.14 5.89 -18.04
CA GLU A 322 -9.59 4.80 -18.86
C GLU A 322 -8.04 4.76 -18.78
N THR A 323 -7.38 5.91 -18.68
CA THR A 323 -5.91 5.98 -18.65
C THR A 323 -5.32 5.85 -17.24
N ALA A 324 -6.05 6.25 -16.20
CA ALA A 324 -5.58 6.28 -14.82
C ALA A 324 -6.08 5.11 -13.95
N SER A 325 -6.79 4.14 -14.53
CA SER A 325 -7.29 2.98 -13.76
C SER A 325 -6.14 2.06 -13.34
N PRO A 326 -5.87 1.91 -12.02
CA PRO A 326 -4.78 1.08 -11.54
C PRO A 326 -5.14 -0.41 -11.64
N ASP A 327 -4.14 -1.26 -11.90
CA ASP A 327 -4.26 -2.72 -11.73
C ASP A 327 -4.11 -3.10 -10.25
N PHE A 328 -5.22 -3.11 -9.52
CA PHE A 328 -5.23 -3.47 -8.11
C PHE A 328 -4.96 -4.96 -7.86
N LYS A 329 -5.18 -5.84 -8.83
CA LYS A 329 -4.97 -7.28 -8.73
C LYS A 329 -3.57 -7.63 -8.25
N GLN A 330 -2.55 -6.91 -8.74
CA GLN A 330 -1.17 -7.12 -8.35
C GLN A 330 -0.92 -6.89 -6.85
N TYR A 331 -1.64 -5.96 -6.24
CA TYR A 331 -1.53 -5.71 -4.79
C TYR A 331 -2.15 -6.84 -3.96
N LEU A 332 -3.27 -7.41 -4.42
CA LEU A 332 -3.91 -8.56 -3.77
C LEU A 332 -2.97 -9.78 -3.82
N LEU A 333 -2.36 -10.04 -4.97
CA LEU A 333 -1.45 -11.18 -5.16
C LEU A 333 -0.18 -11.08 -4.28
N ARG A 334 0.25 -9.88 -3.87
CA ARG A 334 1.38 -9.72 -2.93
C ARG A 334 1.11 -10.36 -1.57
N LEU A 335 -0.13 -10.37 -1.09
CA LEU A 335 -0.48 -11.06 0.15
C LEU A 335 -0.48 -12.59 -0.01
N VAL A 336 -0.77 -13.11 -1.22
CA VAL A 336 -0.63 -14.53 -1.52
C VAL A 336 0.85 -14.94 -1.51
N HIS A 337 1.76 -14.10 -2.04
CA HIS A 337 3.21 -14.32 -1.92
C HIS A 337 3.65 -14.39 -0.45
N LEU A 338 3.08 -13.55 0.40
CA LEU A 338 3.38 -13.54 1.83
C LEU A 338 2.92 -14.84 2.51
N ASP A 339 1.68 -15.29 2.24
CA ASP A 339 1.15 -16.57 2.73
C ASP A 339 2.04 -17.75 2.28
N ALA A 340 2.49 -17.73 1.03
CA ALA A 340 3.38 -18.77 0.50
C ALA A 340 4.72 -18.81 1.24
N ARG A 341 5.34 -17.66 1.52
CA ARG A 341 6.58 -17.60 2.32
C ARG A 341 6.37 -18.12 3.74
N MET A 342 5.25 -17.80 4.40
CA MET A 342 4.93 -18.34 5.72
C MET A 342 4.72 -19.86 5.69
N ALA A 343 4.14 -20.40 4.62
CA ALA A 343 4.00 -21.84 4.43
C ALA A 343 5.35 -22.54 4.21
N LEU A 344 6.25 -21.93 3.41
CA LEU A 344 7.60 -22.44 3.18
C LEU A 344 8.46 -22.41 4.46
N LEU A 345 8.30 -21.40 5.32
CA LEU A 345 9.06 -21.28 6.55
C LEU A 345 8.94 -22.54 7.42
N LYS A 346 7.76 -23.16 7.46
CA LYS A 346 7.47 -24.41 8.21
C LYS A 346 8.21 -25.63 7.67
N GLN A 347 8.75 -25.54 6.47
CA GLN A 347 9.39 -26.67 5.79
C GLN A 347 10.92 -26.64 5.85
N LEU A 348 11.50 -25.56 6.41
CA LEU A 348 12.97 -25.39 6.43
C LEU A 348 13.70 -26.51 7.21
N ASP A 349 13.09 -27.04 8.26
CA ASP A 349 13.68 -28.11 9.10
C ASP A 349 13.50 -29.51 8.51
N LYS A 350 12.71 -29.63 7.45
CA LYS A 350 12.41 -30.93 6.87
C LYS A 350 13.40 -31.21 5.76
N PRO A 351 13.96 -32.45 5.70
CA PRO A 351 14.71 -32.85 4.54
C PRO A 351 13.84 -32.71 3.29
N GLU A 352 14.48 -32.53 2.13
CA GLU A 352 13.78 -32.55 0.85
C GLU A 352 12.87 -33.78 0.81
N THR A 353 11.60 -33.55 0.89
CA THR A 353 10.61 -34.59 0.81
C THR A 353 9.76 -34.28 -0.40
N ASP A 354 9.57 -35.31 -1.23
CA ASP A 354 8.48 -35.38 -2.21
C ASP A 354 7.11 -35.35 -1.49
N ASN A 355 7.09 -35.05 -0.19
CA ASN A 355 5.87 -34.95 0.58
C ASN A 355 5.10 -33.71 0.13
N PRO A 356 3.85 -33.90 -0.24
CA PRO A 356 2.99 -32.82 -0.71
C PRO A 356 2.78 -31.80 0.40
N VAL A 357 2.90 -30.53 0.02
CA VAL A 357 2.73 -29.36 0.88
C VAL A 357 1.60 -28.51 0.35
N ASN A 358 0.77 -27.99 1.24
CA ASN A 358 -0.29 -27.05 0.84
C ASN A 358 0.32 -25.75 0.29
N ASN A 359 0.09 -25.50 -0.99
CA ASN A 359 0.55 -24.29 -1.67
C ASN A 359 -0.58 -23.26 -1.68
N PRO A 360 -0.41 -22.06 -1.08
CA PRO A 360 -1.42 -20.99 -1.10
C PRO A 360 -1.82 -20.52 -2.51
N TRP A 361 -0.96 -20.73 -3.53
CA TRP A 361 -1.25 -20.42 -4.93
C TRP A 361 -2.20 -21.40 -5.62
N THR A 362 -2.34 -22.60 -5.07
CA THR A 362 -3.17 -23.69 -5.62
C THR A 362 -3.96 -24.35 -4.50
N PRO A 363 -4.90 -23.65 -3.84
CA PRO A 363 -5.65 -24.18 -2.70
C PRO A 363 -6.30 -25.53 -3.01
N GLY A 364 -6.18 -26.47 -2.08
CA GLY A 364 -6.74 -27.83 -2.24
C GLY A 364 -5.95 -28.75 -3.19
N LYS A 365 -4.84 -28.28 -3.75
CA LYS A 365 -3.90 -29.10 -4.50
C LYS A 365 -2.59 -29.23 -3.74
N GLU A 366 -2.09 -30.44 -3.70
CA GLU A 366 -0.76 -30.71 -3.16
C GLU A 366 0.31 -30.26 -4.15
N ASP A 367 1.36 -29.64 -3.64
CA ASP A 367 2.52 -29.18 -4.40
C ASP A 367 3.80 -29.72 -3.76
N THR A 368 4.87 -29.76 -4.51
CA THR A 368 6.20 -30.14 -4.04
C THR A 368 7.10 -28.92 -3.99
N LEU A 369 8.15 -29.03 -3.17
CA LEU A 369 9.13 -27.96 -3.06
C LEU A 369 10.26 -28.15 -4.09
N THR A 370 10.87 -27.04 -4.47
CA THR A 370 12.04 -27.01 -5.32
C THR A 370 13.09 -26.05 -4.75
N ARG A 371 14.36 -26.41 -4.92
CA ARG A 371 15.49 -25.52 -4.62
C ARG A 371 16.07 -25.03 -5.93
N ARG A 372 16.05 -23.73 -6.13
CA ARG A 372 16.63 -23.08 -7.30
C ARG A 372 17.26 -21.75 -6.90
N ASP A 373 18.43 -21.44 -7.47
CA ASP A 373 19.13 -20.15 -7.28
C ASP A 373 19.29 -19.76 -5.80
N LYS A 374 19.64 -20.72 -4.94
CA LYS A 374 19.72 -20.53 -3.49
C LYS A 374 18.40 -20.07 -2.85
N GLN A 375 17.28 -20.54 -3.35
CA GLN A 375 15.94 -20.27 -2.83
C GLN A 375 15.16 -21.57 -2.68
N LEU A 376 14.32 -21.62 -1.63
CA LEU A 376 13.29 -22.63 -1.45
C LEU A 376 11.97 -22.09 -1.98
N CYS A 377 11.36 -22.78 -2.94
CA CYS A 377 10.14 -22.35 -3.61
C CYS A 377 9.12 -23.49 -3.69
N PHE A 378 7.85 -23.16 -3.86
CA PHE A 378 6.87 -24.08 -4.40
C PHE A 378 7.15 -24.31 -5.89
N ARG A 379 6.99 -25.55 -6.37
CA ARG A 379 7.26 -25.89 -7.78
C ARG A 379 6.32 -25.16 -8.74
N HIS A 380 5.06 -25.00 -8.37
CA HIS A 380 4.02 -24.33 -9.18
C HIS A 380 3.70 -22.90 -8.72
N ALA A 381 4.64 -22.24 -8.02
CA ALA A 381 4.49 -20.81 -7.73
C ALA A 381 4.70 -19.98 -9.01
N PRO A 382 3.92 -18.89 -9.22
CA PRO A 382 4.16 -17.97 -10.32
C PRO A 382 5.56 -17.37 -10.26
N ASP A 383 6.27 -17.37 -11.38
CA ASP A 383 7.52 -16.64 -11.55
C ASP A 383 7.20 -15.19 -11.90
N HIS A 384 7.31 -14.30 -10.92
CA HIS A 384 7.31 -12.87 -11.15
C HIS A 384 8.64 -12.28 -10.68
N ASP A 385 9.36 -11.63 -11.56
CA ASP A 385 10.71 -11.07 -11.33
C ASP A 385 10.81 -10.13 -10.12
N ARG A 386 9.73 -9.53 -9.68
CA ARG A 386 9.72 -8.57 -8.57
C ARG A 386 9.15 -9.10 -7.25
N TYR A 387 8.30 -10.11 -7.29
CA TYR A 387 7.60 -10.65 -6.11
C TYR A 387 7.61 -12.17 -6.19
N ASN A 388 8.68 -12.80 -5.71
CA ASN A 388 8.70 -14.24 -5.65
C ASN A 388 8.12 -14.76 -4.34
N SER A 389 7.55 -15.96 -4.37
CA SER A 389 7.03 -16.66 -3.20
C SER A 389 8.10 -17.47 -2.48
N CYS A 390 9.37 -17.26 -2.78
CA CYS A 390 10.47 -18.08 -2.31
C CYS A 390 11.09 -17.54 -1.01
N LEU A 391 11.77 -18.40 -0.28
CA LEU A 391 12.63 -18.04 0.85
C LEU A 391 14.10 -18.25 0.49
N PRO A 392 15.03 -17.39 0.95
CA PRO A 392 16.46 -17.56 0.69
C PRO A 392 17.00 -18.78 1.43
N LEU A 393 18.00 -19.42 0.79
CA LEU A 393 18.81 -20.48 1.36
C LEU A 393 20.26 -19.97 1.54
N LEU A 394 20.96 -20.54 2.52
CA LEU A 394 22.39 -20.28 2.76
C LEU A 394 23.30 -20.81 1.66
#